data_b3a7a04df967ba810acc00f3f55c5515
#
_entry.id   b3a7a04df967ba810acc00f3f55c5515
#
_cell.length_a   1.000
_cell.length_b   1.000
_cell.length_c   1.000
_cell.angle_alpha   90.00
_cell.angle_beta   90.00
_cell.angle_gamma   90.00
#
_symmetry.space_group_name_H-M   'P 1'
#
loop_
_entity.id
_entity.type
_entity.pdbx_description
1 polymer ?
#
loop_
_entity_poly.entity_id
_entity_poly.type
_entity_poly.pdbx_seq_one_letter_code
_entity_poly.pdbx_strand_id
1 'polypeptide(L)'
;MPWKEVSVMSLRREFVELASQPTVNVSQLCRRFGISRDTGYKWRRRYQAEGVAGLADRSRCPRRSPWRTDNEMERQIVSLRDRHPAWGAWKIQARLKALGQEGVPAPSTVHQILRGQGRIDPAAAAQHRAWQRFEQAAPNQLWQMDFKGHFGLGNGERCHPLTVLDDHSRYALCLRACRNQTGQTVQQILRETFRRYGLPERMLMDNGSPWGDDADHPYTPLTVWLLRLGIGVCHGRPYHPQTQGKEERFHRTLQVEVLQSRSDWDHGGVQARFDQWRQVYNHQRPHQALCMAVPASRYQISARSFPEVLPAIEYGRDAIIRKVQDHGRISFHQRVFRLSKAFRGYPVALRPTLTDGVWEVYFCAHRIAQIDARHCI
;
A
#
# COMPACT_ATOMS: atom_id res chain seq x y z
N MET A 1 41.09 2.92 39.96
CA MET A 1 40.50 4.26 39.70
C MET A 1 40.00 4.29 38.27
N PRO A 2 38.71 4.47 38.00
CA PRO A 2 38.25 4.59 36.61
C PRO A 2 38.83 5.92 36.05
N TRP A 3 39.32 5.84 34.80
CA TRP A 3 39.78 6.99 34.04
C TRP A 3 38.61 7.96 33.84
N LYS A 4 38.83 9.28 34.11
CA LYS A 4 37.82 10.29 33.81
C LYS A 4 37.70 10.44 32.29
N GLU A 5 36.52 10.16 31.73
CA GLU A 5 36.21 10.58 30.36
C GLU A 5 36.24 12.09 30.27
N VAL A 6 37.19 12.62 29.49
CA VAL A 6 37.35 14.05 29.30
C VAL A 6 36.65 14.46 27.99
N SER A 7 35.56 15.18 28.10
CA SER A 7 34.85 15.69 26.91
C SER A 7 35.65 16.85 26.25
N VAL A 8 35.45 17.02 24.91
CA VAL A 8 36.03 18.16 24.18
C VAL A 8 35.64 19.51 24.82
N MET A 9 34.46 19.61 25.37
CA MET A 9 33.98 20.81 26.10
C MET A 9 34.76 21.04 27.39
N SER A 10 35.05 19.98 28.14
CA SER A 10 35.86 20.07 29.37
C SER A 10 37.26 20.51 29.08
N LEU A 11 37.89 19.98 28.02
CA LEU A 11 39.24 20.39 27.57
C LEU A 11 39.28 21.85 27.10
N ARG A 12 38.26 22.32 26.38
CA ARG A 12 38.17 23.73 25.97
C ARG A 12 38.02 24.66 27.17
N ARG A 13 37.23 24.28 28.16
CA ARG A 13 37.03 25.03 29.39
C ARG A 13 38.33 25.11 30.17
N GLU A 14 39.00 23.99 30.43
CA GLU A 14 40.29 23.94 31.14
C GLU A 14 41.33 24.80 30.41
N PHE A 15 41.42 24.70 29.08
CA PHE A 15 42.37 25.52 28.29
C PHE A 15 42.10 27.01 28.49
N VAL A 16 40.86 27.50 28.37
CA VAL A 16 40.59 28.94 28.42
C VAL A 16 40.71 29.48 29.85
N GLU A 17 40.41 28.69 30.88
CA GLU A 17 40.61 29.04 32.28
C GLU A 17 42.11 29.23 32.60
N LEU A 18 42.96 28.30 32.15
CA LEU A 18 44.41 28.41 32.25
C LEU A 18 44.99 29.58 31.42
N ALA A 19 44.51 29.74 30.15
CA ALA A 19 44.92 30.81 29.27
C ALA A 19 44.51 32.23 29.71
N SER A 20 43.62 32.34 30.68
CA SER A 20 43.15 33.61 31.25
C SER A 20 44.02 34.09 32.43
N GLN A 21 44.95 33.28 32.92
CA GLN A 21 45.86 33.67 34.02
C GLN A 21 46.94 34.66 33.54
N PRO A 22 47.27 35.67 34.32
CA PRO A 22 48.16 36.79 33.88
C PRO A 22 49.57 36.38 33.44
N THR A 23 50.09 35.26 33.95
CA THR A 23 51.50 34.83 33.78
C THR A 23 51.68 33.69 32.78
N VAL A 24 50.59 33.23 32.13
CA VAL A 24 50.64 32.04 31.28
C VAL A 24 51.06 32.34 29.84
N ASN A 25 52.08 31.60 29.35
CA ASN A 25 52.46 31.64 27.96
C ASN A 25 51.48 30.80 27.13
N VAL A 26 50.55 31.49 26.44
CA VAL A 26 49.48 30.85 25.63
C VAL A 26 50.06 29.94 24.54
N SER A 27 51.24 30.27 23.97
CA SER A 27 51.86 29.43 22.93
C SER A 27 52.36 28.11 23.49
N GLN A 28 52.87 28.09 24.69
CA GLN A 28 53.29 26.88 25.40
C GLN A 28 52.09 26.02 25.83
N LEU A 29 51.02 26.70 26.29
CA LEU A 29 49.79 26.05 26.62
C LEU A 29 49.12 25.36 25.41
N CYS A 30 49.12 26.03 24.23
CA CYS A 30 48.63 25.43 23.00
C CYS A 30 49.39 24.15 22.63
N ARG A 31 50.69 24.12 22.77
CA ARG A 31 51.49 22.90 22.54
C ARG A 31 51.10 21.76 23.50
N ARG A 32 50.89 22.09 24.79
CA ARG A 32 50.49 21.14 25.83
C ARG A 32 49.11 20.48 25.50
N PHE A 33 48.17 21.28 24.98
CA PHE A 33 46.83 20.82 24.60
C PHE A 33 46.78 20.27 23.17
N GLY A 34 47.90 20.23 22.41
CA GLY A 34 47.94 19.69 21.06
C GLY A 34 47.14 20.51 20.05
N ILE A 35 46.96 21.81 20.23
CA ILE A 35 46.20 22.71 19.35
C ILE A 35 47.07 23.81 18.78
N SER A 36 46.65 24.32 17.61
CA SER A 36 47.31 25.47 16.98
C SER A 36 47.09 26.75 17.81
N ARG A 37 48.02 27.73 17.70
CA ARG A 37 47.86 29.05 18.34
C ARG A 37 46.57 29.74 17.93
N ASP A 38 46.22 29.66 16.62
CA ASP A 38 44.96 30.24 16.12
C ASP A 38 43.74 29.66 16.78
N THR A 39 43.75 28.34 16.97
CA THR A 39 42.67 27.63 17.70
C THR A 39 42.62 28.07 19.15
N GLY A 40 43.74 28.21 19.84
CA GLY A 40 43.83 28.70 21.22
C GLY A 40 43.29 30.13 21.35
N TYR A 41 43.76 31.06 20.52
CA TYR A 41 43.25 32.45 20.56
C TYR A 41 41.79 32.55 20.11
N LYS A 42 41.32 31.70 19.20
CA LYS A 42 39.88 31.60 18.84
C LYS A 42 39.02 31.27 20.06
N TRP A 43 39.37 30.23 20.83
CA TRP A 43 38.60 29.81 21.99
C TRP A 43 38.66 30.82 23.13
N ARG A 44 39.84 31.41 23.39
CA ARG A 44 40.01 32.50 24.38
C ARG A 44 39.12 33.72 24.05
N ARG A 45 39.10 34.16 22.78
CA ARG A 45 38.28 35.30 22.36
C ARG A 45 36.79 35.02 22.47
N ARG A 46 36.38 33.81 22.16
CA ARG A 46 34.97 33.39 22.29
C ARG A 46 34.53 33.31 23.76
N TYR A 47 35.41 32.80 24.61
CA TYR A 47 35.15 32.74 26.06
C TYR A 47 35.07 34.13 26.68
N GLN A 48 35.92 35.04 26.26
CA GLN A 48 35.89 36.46 26.76
C GLN A 48 34.58 37.14 26.31
N ALA A 49 34.06 36.85 25.09
CA ALA A 49 32.86 37.50 24.57
C ALA A 49 31.54 36.88 25.06
N GLU A 50 31.48 35.57 25.26
CA GLU A 50 30.24 34.81 25.43
C GLU A 50 30.30 33.86 26.66
N GLY A 51 31.38 33.85 27.43
CA GLY A 51 31.58 32.93 28.53
C GLY A 51 31.63 31.46 28.06
N VAL A 52 31.13 30.56 28.92
CA VAL A 52 31.12 29.11 28.64
C VAL A 52 30.31 28.78 27.36
N ALA A 53 29.27 29.54 27.04
CA ALA A 53 28.47 29.35 25.84
C ALA A 53 29.29 29.51 24.55
N GLY A 54 30.31 30.38 24.56
CA GLY A 54 31.24 30.59 23.41
C GLY A 54 32.14 29.39 23.11
N LEU A 55 32.25 28.42 23.99
CA LEU A 55 33.02 27.18 23.81
C LEU A 55 32.29 26.10 23.02
N ALA A 56 31.00 26.28 22.83
CA ALA A 56 30.20 25.37 21.98
C ALA A 56 30.59 25.47 20.48
N ASP A 57 30.48 24.37 19.77
CA ASP A 57 30.66 24.39 18.32
C ASP A 57 29.56 25.20 17.66
N ARG A 58 29.93 26.19 16.89
CA ARG A 58 28.98 26.95 16.06
C ARG A 58 28.67 26.19 14.81
N SER A 59 27.44 26.34 14.30
CA SER A 59 27.04 25.80 13.02
C SER A 59 28.04 26.21 11.92
N ARG A 60 28.47 25.25 11.12
CA ARG A 60 29.32 25.49 9.94
C ARG A 60 28.51 25.83 8.69
N CYS A 61 27.18 25.89 8.83
CA CYS A 61 26.30 26.26 7.73
C CYS A 61 26.57 27.70 7.27
N PRO A 62 26.74 27.96 5.98
CA PRO A 62 26.88 29.32 5.45
C PRO A 62 25.66 30.17 5.83
N ARG A 63 25.87 31.41 6.25
CA ARG A 63 24.80 32.35 6.57
C ARG A 63 23.98 32.77 5.36
N ARG A 64 24.59 32.71 4.16
CA ARG A 64 23.94 32.93 2.86
C ARG A 64 24.32 31.77 1.94
N SER A 65 23.33 31.14 1.34
CA SER A 65 23.49 30.15 0.30
C SER A 65 22.72 30.63 -0.94
N PRO A 66 23.42 30.98 -2.05
CA PRO A 66 22.74 31.41 -3.29
C PRO A 66 21.79 30.36 -3.86
N TRP A 67 22.02 29.08 -3.51
CA TRP A 67 21.26 27.92 -3.98
C TRP A 67 20.22 27.43 -2.96
N ARG A 68 19.92 28.23 -1.94
CA ARG A 68 18.87 27.87 -0.99
C ARG A 68 17.52 27.89 -1.69
N THR A 69 16.74 26.85 -1.47
CA THR A 69 15.34 26.78 -1.92
C THR A 69 14.57 27.99 -1.37
N ASP A 70 13.77 28.62 -2.22
CA ASP A 70 12.93 29.74 -1.82
C ASP A 70 11.95 29.37 -0.71
N ASN A 71 11.68 30.33 0.17
CA ASN A 71 10.82 30.13 1.34
C ASN A 71 9.38 29.75 0.94
N GLU A 72 8.89 30.21 -0.20
CA GLU A 72 7.57 29.83 -0.72
C GLU A 72 7.55 28.38 -1.12
N MET A 73 8.55 27.92 -1.85
CA MET A 73 8.71 26.53 -2.23
C MET A 73 8.86 25.61 -0.99
N GLU A 74 9.62 26.03 0.03
CA GLU A 74 9.73 25.30 1.30
C GLU A 74 8.34 25.15 1.98
N ARG A 75 7.54 26.22 2.02
CA ARG A 75 6.16 26.19 2.56
C ARG A 75 5.25 25.25 1.79
N GLN A 76 5.32 25.23 0.46
CA GLN A 76 4.54 24.34 -0.38
C GLN A 76 4.91 22.87 -0.15
N ILE A 77 6.20 22.55 -0.04
CA ILE A 77 6.71 21.22 0.28
C ILE A 77 6.15 20.73 1.62
N VAL A 78 6.24 21.55 2.66
CA VAL A 78 5.73 21.22 4.00
C VAL A 78 4.21 21.07 4.00
N SER A 79 3.49 21.98 3.36
CA SER A 79 2.03 21.94 3.23
C SER A 79 1.54 20.67 2.53
N LEU A 80 2.22 20.23 1.47
CA LEU A 80 1.89 18.95 0.80
C LEU A 80 2.15 17.76 1.72
N ARG A 81 3.24 17.77 2.48
CA ARG A 81 3.54 16.71 3.46
C ARG A 81 2.50 16.65 4.57
N ASP A 82 2.08 17.80 5.09
CA ASP A 82 1.10 17.87 6.19
C ASP A 82 -0.29 17.42 5.72
N ARG A 83 -0.67 17.73 4.47
CA ARG A 83 -1.92 17.22 3.86
C ARG A 83 -1.86 15.74 3.50
N HIS A 84 -0.69 15.21 3.17
CA HIS A 84 -0.48 13.84 2.71
C HIS A 84 0.68 13.18 3.45
N PRO A 85 0.49 12.74 4.69
CA PRO A 85 1.57 12.23 5.56
C PRO A 85 2.34 11.02 4.99
N ALA A 86 1.72 10.23 4.10
CA ALA A 86 2.37 9.10 3.44
C ALA A 86 3.18 9.48 2.17
N TRP A 87 3.27 10.78 1.81
CA TRP A 87 4.03 11.19 0.64
C TRP A 87 5.47 11.53 1.01
N GLY A 88 6.41 10.74 0.52
CA GLY A 88 7.85 11.02 0.65
C GLY A 88 8.33 12.04 -0.41
N ALA A 89 9.59 12.43 -0.29
CA ALA A 89 10.22 13.48 -1.10
C ALA A 89 10.01 13.33 -2.62
N TRP A 90 10.15 12.12 -3.15
CA TRP A 90 9.93 11.83 -4.57
C TRP A 90 8.50 12.15 -5.03
N LYS A 91 7.50 11.81 -4.23
CA LYS A 91 6.08 12.08 -4.58
C LYS A 91 5.76 13.55 -4.51
N ILE A 92 6.27 14.25 -3.48
CA ILE A 92 6.08 15.70 -3.32
C ILE A 92 6.71 16.43 -4.50
N GLN A 93 7.94 16.09 -4.88
CA GLN A 93 8.58 16.66 -6.05
C GLN A 93 7.77 16.41 -7.33
N ALA A 94 7.37 15.17 -7.59
CA ALA A 94 6.59 14.83 -8.77
C ALA A 94 5.26 15.58 -8.82
N ARG A 95 4.59 15.75 -7.68
CA ARG A 95 3.33 16.50 -7.59
C ARG A 95 3.52 17.99 -7.86
N LEU A 96 4.55 18.61 -7.29
CA LEU A 96 4.85 20.03 -7.54
C LEU A 96 5.14 20.28 -9.02
N LYS A 97 5.92 19.39 -9.67
CA LYS A 97 6.17 19.47 -11.12
C LYS A 97 4.86 19.32 -11.92
N ALA A 98 4.00 18.38 -11.54
CA ALA A 98 2.69 18.17 -12.20
C ALA A 98 1.75 19.35 -12.01
N LEU A 99 1.94 20.18 -10.96
CA LEU A 99 1.22 21.45 -10.74
C LEU A 99 1.84 22.62 -11.51
N GLY A 100 2.85 22.40 -12.34
CA GLY A 100 3.51 23.45 -13.13
C GLY A 100 4.45 24.34 -12.31
N GLN A 101 4.86 23.92 -11.09
CA GLN A 101 5.80 24.72 -10.30
C GLN A 101 7.20 24.67 -10.92
N GLU A 102 7.79 25.85 -11.10
CA GLU A 102 9.19 25.99 -11.56
C GLU A 102 10.17 25.89 -10.38
N GLY A 103 11.42 25.57 -10.69
CA GLY A 103 12.48 25.53 -9.67
C GLY A 103 12.30 24.48 -8.58
N VAL A 104 11.48 23.42 -8.81
CA VAL A 104 11.25 22.36 -7.84
C VAL A 104 12.56 21.64 -7.53
N PRO A 105 13.01 21.62 -6.25
CA PRO A 105 14.29 21.07 -5.87
C PRO A 105 14.35 19.54 -6.04
N ALA A 106 15.57 19.00 -6.06
CA ALA A 106 15.81 17.56 -6.13
C ALA A 106 15.19 16.83 -4.91
N PRO A 107 14.83 15.54 -5.03
CA PRO A 107 14.22 14.78 -3.92
C PRO A 107 15.08 14.76 -2.65
N SER A 108 16.41 14.78 -2.78
CA SER A 108 17.34 14.88 -1.66
C SER A 108 17.16 16.19 -0.88
N THR A 109 17.02 17.30 -1.60
CA THR A 109 16.78 18.63 -1.00
C THR A 109 15.38 18.66 -0.33
N VAL A 110 14.34 18.15 -1.02
CA VAL A 110 12.99 18.00 -0.42
C VAL A 110 13.05 17.18 0.86
N HIS A 111 13.80 16.08 0.86
CA HIS A 111 14.00 15.26 2.05
C HIS A 111 14.67 16.02 3.20
N GLN A 112 15.73 16.81 2.90
CA GLN A 112 16.42 17.62 3.89
C GLN A 112 15.50 18.71 4.48
N ILE A 113 14.69 19.38 3.66
CA ILE A 113 13.69 20.35 4.11
C ILE A 113 12.71 19.68 5.08
N LEU A 114 12.12 18.56 4.70
CA LEU A 114 11.17 17.81 5.53
C LEU A 114 11.81 17.33 6.85
N ARG A 115 13.07 16.89 6.81
CA ARG A 115 13.83 16.49 7.99
C ARG A 115 14.11 17.68 8.90
N GLY A 116 14.51 18.80 8.35
CA GLY A 116 14.77 20.04 9.10
C GLY A 116 13.52 20.58 9.81
N GLN A 117 12.35 20.35 9.21
CA GLN A 117 11.02 20.70 9.76
C GLN A 117 10.42 19.61 10.65
N GLY A 118 11.16 18.54 11.01
CA GLY A 118 10.67 17.46 11.87
C GLY A 118 9.57 16.58 11.25
N ARG A 119 9.45 16.56 9.91
CA ARG A 119 8.41 15.80 9.20
C ARG A 119 8.88 14.41 8.75
N ILE A 120 10.04 13.94 9.22
CA ILE A 120 10.57 12.62 8.94
C ILE A 120 10.92 11.92 10.25
N ASP A 121 10.31 10.76 10.44
CA ASP A 121 10.68 9.85 11.52
C ASP A 121 11.80 8.90 11.01
N PRO A 122 13.00 8.96 11.61
CA PRO A 122 14.11 8.08 11.22
C PRO A 122 13.83 6.60 11.46
N ALA A 123 13.04 6.25 12.50
CA ALA A 123 12.73 4.86 12.84
C ALA A 123 11.79 4.22 11.81
N ALA A 124 10.84 4.97 11.27
CA ALA A 124 9.93 4.49 10.23
C ALA A 124 10.64 4.22 8.90
N ALA A 125 11.75 4.93 8.61
CA ALA A 125 12.52 4.75 7.37
C ALA A 125 13.29 3.41 7.32
N ALA A 126 13.71 2.86 8.46
CA ALA A 126 14.50 1.64 8.56
C ALA A 126 13.71 0.35 8.26
N GLN A 127 12.37 0.40 8.26
CA GLN A 127 11.51 -0.78 8.12
C GLN A 127 11.20 -1.17 6.67
N HIS A 128 11.73 -0.46 5.67
CA HIS A 128 11.44 -0.73 4.26
C HIS A 128 12.24 -1.90 3.70
N ARG A 129 11.56 -3.02 3.40
CA ARG A 129 12.11 -4.15 2.61
C ARG A 129 11.71 -4.03 1.14
N ALA A 130 12.63 -4.36 0.23
CA ALA A 130 12.34 -4.49 -1.19
C ALA A 130 11.57 -5.80 -1.44
N TRP A 131 10.45 -5.72 -2.21
CA TRP A 131 9.63 -6.88 -2.56
C TRP A 131 9.74 -7.14 -4.06
N GLN A 132 9.71 -8.41 -4.44
CA GLN A 132 9.64 -8.80 -5.85
C GLN A 132 8.27 -8.37 -6.42
N ARG A 133 8.26 -7.63 -7.53
CA ARG A 133 7.03 -7.07 -8.11
C ARG A 133 6.44 -8.03 -9.11
N PHE A 134 5.15 -8.29 -8.95
CA PHE A 134 4.29 -8.88 -9.96
C PHE A 134 3.34 -7.78 -10.48
N GLU A 135 3.14 -7.70 -11.81
CA GLU A 135 2.25 -6.71 -12.43
C GLU A 135 1.65 -7.30 -13.71
N GLN A 136 0.34 -7.15 -13.89
CA GLN A 136 -0.33 -7.53 -15.15
C GLN A 136 0.06 -6.56 -16.27
N ALA A 137 0.02 -7.05 -17.52
CA ALA A 137 0.44 -6.28 -18.69
C ALA A 137 -0.52 -5.12 -19.03
N ALA A 138 -1.81 -5.27 -18.74
CA ALA A 138 -2.84 -4.29 -19.08
C ALA A 138 -3.87 -4.12 -17.93
N PRO A 139 -4.59 -2.98 -17.87
CA PRO A 139 -5.68 -2.79 -16.92
C PRO A 139 -6.80 -3.81 -17.17
N ASN A 140 -7.57 -4.09 -16.12
CA ASN A 140 -8.70 -5.01 -16.10
C ASN A 140 -8.37 -6.50 -16.32
N GLN A 141 -7.10 -6.88 -16.48
CA GLN A 141 -6.71 -8.29 -16.51
C GLN A 141 -6.85 -8.95 -15.14
N LEU A 142 -6.56 -8.20 -14.10
CA LEU A 142 -6.68 -8.68 -12.72
C LEU A 142 -7.08 -7.54 -11.79
N TRP A 143 -8.19 -7.71 -11.08
CA TRP A 143 -8.51 -6.86 -9.94
C TRP A 143 -8.22 -7.61 -8.64
N GLN A 144 -7.63 -6.92 -7.68
CA GLN A 144 -7.43 -7.43 -6.33
C GLN A 144 -8.53 -6.89 -5.44
N MET A 145 -9.07 -7.72 -4.56
CA MET A 145 -10.14 -7.37 -3.64
C MET A 145 -9.85 -7.89 -2.25
N ASP A 146 -10.01 -7.03 -1.24
CA ASP A 146 -9.76 -7.41 0.14
C ASP A 146 -10.55 -6.52 1.12
N PHE A 147 -10.76 -7.02 2.34
CA PHE A 147 -11.18 -6.23 3.49
C PHE A 147 -9.97 -5.80 4.31
N LYS A 148 -9.86 -4.51 4.58
CA LYS A 148 -8.79 -3.98 5.47
C LYS A 148 -8.93 -4.43 6.94
N GLY A 149 -9.75 -5.39 7.25
CA GLY A 149 -10.15 -5.68 8.61
C GLY A 149 -11.27 -4.75 9.08
N HIS A 150 -11.25 -4.31 10.35
CA HIS A 150 -12.31 -3.42 10.88
C HIS A 150 -11.76 -2.40 11.87
N PHE A 151 -12.56 -1.35 12.11
CA PHE A 151 -12.34 -0.38 13.17
C PHE A 151 -13.69 0.10 13.75
N GLY A 152 -13.65 0.59 14.99
CA GLY A 152 -14.83 1.16 15.68
C GLY A 152 -15.17 2.55 15.17
N LEU A 153 -16.45 2.87 15.15
CA LEU A 153 -17.03 4.19 14.86
C LEU A 153 -17.46 4.87 16.17
N GLY A 154 -17.69 6.19 16.12
CA GLY A 154 -18.10 6.98 17.27
C GLY A 154 -19.45 6.53 17.87
N ASN A 155 -20.34 5.94 17.06
CA ASN A 155 -21.63 5.41 17.48
C ASN A 155 -21.56 3.95 18.02
N GLY A 156 -20.37 3.37 18.22
CA GLY A 156 -20.15 2.01 18.68
C GLY A 156 -20.27 0.92 17.61
N GLU A 157 -20.68 1.26 16.38
CA GLU A 157 -20.69 0.32 15.25
C GLU A 157 -19.27 0.01 14.77
N ARG A 158 -19.11 -1.03 13.95
CA ARG A 158 -17.86 -1.38 13.28
C ARG A 158 -17.94 -1.07 11.80
N CYS A 159 -16.86 -0.51 11.26
CA CYS A 159 -16.69 -0.32 9.83
C CYS A 159 -15.68 -1.33 9.29
N HIS A 160 -16.05 -1.98 8.18
CA HIS A 160 -15.23 -2.95 7.46
C HIS A 160 -14.93 -2.40 6.06
N PRO A 161 -13.78 -1.76 5.84
CA PRO A 161 -13.46 -1.20 4.52
C PRO A 161 -13.24 -2.31 3.48
N LEU A 162 -14.07 -2.33 2.45
CA LEU A 162 -13.88 -3.15 1.25
C LEU A 162 -13.11 -2.37 0.21
N THR A 163 -12.08 -2.97 -0.34
CA THR A 163 -11.21 -2.37 -1.36
C THR A 163 -11.20 -3.22 -2.62
N VAL A 164 -11.15 -2.58 -3.79
CA VAL A 164 -10.91 -3.23 -5.08
C VAL A 164 -9.91 -2.37 -5.85
N LEU A 165 -8.78 -2.97 -6.23
CA LEU A 165 -7.71 -2.32 -6.98
C LEU A 165 -7.48 -3.01 -8.32
N ASP A 166 -7.25 -2.23 -9.36
CA ASP A 166 -6.67 -2.74 -10.61
C ASP A 166 -5.18 -3.04 -10.44
N ASP A 167 -4.77 -4.25 -10.79
CA ASP A 167 -3.41 -4.73 -10.58
C ASP A 167 -2.37 -3.96 -11.41
N HIS A 168 -2.69 -3.62 -12.66
CA HIS A 168 -1.79 -2.91 -13.57
C HIS A 168 -1.63 -1.44 -13.18
N SER A 169 -2.73 -0.73 -13.10
CA SER A 169 -2.75 0.73 -12.93
C SER A 169 -2.67 1.18 -11.46
N ARG A 170 -2.92 0.29 -10.50
CA ARG A 170 -3.13 0.63 -9.07
C ARG A 170 -4.37 1.49 -8.83
N TYR A 171 -5.26 1.62 -9.82
CA TYR A 171 -6.47 2.41 -9.70
C TYR A 171 -7.41 1.80 -8.67
N ALA A 172 -7.82 2.59 -7.69
CA ALA A 172 -8.77 2.18 -6.67
C ALA A 172 -10.20 2.26 -7.23
N LEU A 173 -10.72 1.13 -7.69
CA LEU A 173 -12.06 0.99 -8.25
C LEU A 173 -13.14 1.12 -7.18
N CYS A 174 -12.89 0.54 -6.03
CA CYS A 174 -13.78 0.58 -4.87
C CYS A 174 -13.01 0.86 -3.59
N LEU A 175 -13.59 1.67 -2.74
CA LEU A 175 -13.27 1.82 -1.32
C LEU A 175 -14.59 2.12 -0.61
N ARG A 176 -15.15 1.12 0.07
CA ARG A 176 -16.49 1.19 0.64
C ARG A 176 -16.48 0.89 2.14
N ALA A 177 -17.13 1.74 2.92
CA ALA A 177 -17.36 1.54 4.34
C ALA A 177 -18.52 0.55 4.54
N CYS A 178 -18.21 -0.71 4.83
CA CYS A 178 -19.23 -1.75 5.01
C CYS A 178 -19.58 -1.95 6.49
N ARG A 179 -20.84 -2.24 6.78
CA ARG A 179 -21.30 -2.62 8.13
C ARG A 179 -20.96 -4.06 8.49
N ASN A 180 -20.78 -4.91 7.48
CA ASN A 180 -20.45 -6.33 7.63
C ASN A 180 -19.62 -6.83 6.44
N GLN A 181 -19.14 -8.07 6.52
CA GLN A 181 -18.32 -8.72 5.50
C GLN A 181 -19.08 -9.86 4.78
N THR A 182 -20.41 -9.75 4.66
CA THR A 182 -21.20 -10.81 4.01
C THR A 182 -21.05 -10.82 2.49
N GLY A 183 -21.20 -11.99 1.88
CA GLY A 183 -21.17 -12.14 0.43
C GLY A 183 -22.25 -11.32 -0.29
N GLN A 184 -23.42 -11.10 0.35
CA GLN A 184 -24.47 -10.24 -0.21
C GLN A 184 -24.04 -8.77 -0.29
N THR A 185 -23.44 -8.25 0.79
CA THR A 185 -22.92 -6.88 0.84
C THR A 185 -21.85 -6.67 -0.24
N VAL A 186 -20.92 -7.62 -0.36
CA VAL A 186 -19.88 -7.57 -1.38
C VAL A 186 -20.47 -7.62 -2.78
N GLN A 187 -21.40 -8.53 -3.04
CA GLN A 187 -22.05 -8.66 -4.35
C GLN A 187 -22.79 -7.38 -4.76
N GLN A 188 -23.50 -6.73 -3.83
CA GLN A 188 -24.15 -5.45 -4.11
C GLN A 188 -23.15 -4.36 -4.52
N ILE A 189 -22.06 -4.22 -3.76
CA ILE A 189 -21.00 -3.24 -4.03
C ILE A 189 -20.30 -3.55 -5.36
N LEU A 190 -20.05 -4.81 -5.67
CA LEU A 190 -19.45 -5.20 -6.94
C LEU A 190 -20.39 -4.91 -8.13
N ARG A 191 -21.71 -5.06 -8.00
CA ARG A 191 -22.67 -4.66 -9.03
C ARG A 191 -22.52 -3.17 -9.37
N GLU A 192 -22.45 -2.30 -8.36
CA GLU A 192 -22.22 -0.87 -8.56
C GLU A 192 -20.87 -0.58 -9.21
N THR A 193 -19.83 -1.29 -8.76
CA THR A 193 -18.47 -1.17 -9.30
C THR A 193 -18.41 -1.62 -10.77
N PHE A 194 -19.02 -2.75 -11.10
CA PHE A 194 -19.06 -3.29 -12.46
C PHE A 194 -19.89 -2.44 -13.42
N ARG A 195 -20.99 -1.85 -12.96
CA ARG A 195 -21.77 -0.88 -13.76
C ARG A 195 -20.92 0.32 -14.16
N ARG A 196 -20.06 0.76 -13.26
CA ARG A 196 -19.23 1.95 -13.47
C ARG A 196 -17.98 1.68 -14.31
N TYR A 197 -17.33 0.53 -14.11
CA TYR A 197 -15.99 0.27 -14.64
C TYR A 197 -15.92 -0.93 -15.60
N GLY A 198 -17.03 -1.64 -15.82
CA GLY A 198 -17.07 -2.89 -16.56
C GLY A 198 -16.50 -4.07 -15.76
N LEU A 199 -16.32 -5.19 -16.41
CA LEU A 199 -15.88 -6.45 -15.81
C LEU A 199 -14.38 -6.69 -16.03
N PRO A 200 -13.63 -7.15 -14.99
CA PRO A 200 -12.27 -7.64 -15.17
C PRO A 200 -12.27 -9.04 -15.82
N GLU A 201 -11.10 -9.48 -16.30
CA GLU A 201 -10.91 -10.88 -16.70
C GLU A 201 -10.87 -11.81 -15.47
N ARG A 202 -10.18 -11.38 -14.41
CA ARG A 202 -9.99 -12.16 -13.19
C ARG A 202 -10.06 -11.28 -11.94
N MET A 203 -10.45 -11.90 -10.82
CA MET A 203 -10.38 -11.29 -9.50
C MET A 203 -9.54 -12.15 -8.57
N LEU A 204 -8.61 -11.52 -7.86
CA LEU A 204 -7.80 -12.11 -6.82
C LEU A 204 -8.36 -11.71 -5.44
N MET A 205 -8.55 -12.71 -4.59
CA MET A 205 -9.04 -12.56 -3.22
C MET A 205 -8.32 -13.55 -2.30
N ASP A 206 -8.48 -13.42 -0.99
CA ASP A 206 -7.96 -14.40 -0.05
C ASP A 206 -8.80 -15.71 -0.02
N ASN A 207 -8.44 -16.65 0.84
CA ASN A 207 -9.15 -17.93 0.99
C ASN A 207 -10.25 -17.88 2.06
N GLY A 208 -10.37 -16.77 2.80
CA GLY A 208 -11.33 -16.64 3.89
C GLY A 208 -12.73 -16.25 3.43
N SER A 209 -13.71 -16.34 4.36
CA SER A 209 -15.06 -15.82 4.12
C SER A 209 -15.03 -14.30 3.87
N PRO A 210 -15.80 -13.79 2.89
CA PRO A 210 -16.86 -14.44 2.11
C PRO A 210 -16.40 -15.02 0.75
N TRP A 211 -15.10 -15.09 0.51
CA TRP A 211 -14.52 -15.46 -0.79
C TRP A 211 -14.39 -16.97 -0.98
N GLY A 212 -13.97 -17.67 0.06
CA GLY A 212 -13.84 -19.12 0.14
C GLY A 212 -14.50 -19.66 1.42
N ASP A 213 -14.76 -20.94 1.45
CA ASP A 213 -15.29 -21.64 2.63
C ASP A 213 -14.13 -22.26 3.42
N ASP A 214 -13.26 -22.97 2.73
CA ASP A 214 -11.98 -23.50 3.22
C ASP A 214 -11.00 -23.75 2.04
N ALA A 215 -9.80 -24.25 2.33
CA ALA A 215 -8.77 -24.52 1.32
C ALA A 215 -9.21 -25.59 0.28
N ASP A 216 -10.08 -26.53 0.68
CA ASP A 216 -10.59 -27.61 -0.16
C ASP A 216 -11.87 -27.20 -0.91
N HIS A 217 -12.55 -26.15 -0.45
CA HIS A 217 -13.80 -25.64 -1.00
C HIS A 217 -13.71 -24.14 -1.33
N PRO A 218 -12.97 -23.76 -2.37
CA PRO A 218 -12.70 -22.35 -2.68
C PRO A 218 -13.89 -21.60 -3.25
N TYR A 219 -15.07 -22.25 -3.41
CA TYR A 219 -16.23 -21.66 -4.07
C TYR A 219 -17.33 -21.34 -3.06
N THR A 220 -17.85 -20.12 -3.15
CA THR A 220 -19.02 -19.59 -2.43
C THR A 220 -20.07 -19.13 -3.44
N PRO A 221 -21.33 -18.85 -3.03
CA PRO A 221 -22.32 -18.26 -3.92
C PRO A 221 -21.83 -16.98 -4.61
N LEU A 222 -21.01 -16.19 -3.94
CA LEU A 222 -20.40 -14.98 -4.49
C LEU A 222 -19.42 -15.31 -5.64
N THR A 223 -18.50 -16.25 -5.43
CA THR A 223 -17.52 -16.65 -6.45
C THR A 223 -18.17 -17.36 -7.62
N VAL A 224 -19.22 -18.17 -7.39
CA VAL A 224 -20.06 -18.76 -8.46
C VAL A 224 -20.73 -17.67 -9.31
N TRP A 225 -21.23 -16.61 -8.67
CA TRP A 225 -21.79 -15.46 -9.41
C TRP A 225 -20.73 -14.75 -10.27
N LEU A 226 -19.49 -14.59 -9.78
CA LEU A 226 -18.39 -14.04 -10.57
C LEU A 226 -18.06 -14.92 -11.79
N LEU A 227 -17.98 -16.25 -11.61
CA LEU A 227 -17.77 -17.19 -12.70
C LEU A 227 -18.86 -17.09 -13.76
N ARG A 228 -20.14 -16.89 -13.35
CA ARG A 228 -21.26 -16.67 -14.30
C ARG A 228 -21.13 -15.39 -15.11
N LEU A 229 -20.46 -14.38 -14.58
CA LEU A 229 -20.12 -13.14 -15.30
C LEU A 229 -18.90 -13.31 -16.21
N GLY A 230 -18.34 -14.52 -16.28
CA GLY A 230 -17.11 -14.79 -17.04
C GLY A 230 -15.88 -14.18 -16.41
N ILE A 231 -15.89 -13.97 -15.09
CA ILE A 231 -14.75 -13.47 -14.31
C ILE A 231 -14.04 -14.67 -13.67
N GLY A 232 -12.78 -14.87 -13.99
CA GLY A 232 -11.97 -15.92 -13.36
C GLY A 232 -11.70 -15.58 -11.89
N VAL A 233 -11.87 -16.57 -11.02
CA VAL A 233 -11.60 -16.43 -9.58
C VAL A 233 -10.22 -17.00 -9.28
N CYS A 234 -9.38 -16.20 -8.63
CA CYS A 234 -8.06 -16.57 -8.16
C CYS A 234 -7.99 -16.36 -6.65
N HIS A 235 -7.51 -17.36 -5.94
CA HIS A 235 -7.22 -17.24 -4.51
C HIS A 235 -5.72 -17.08 -4.27
N GLY A 236 -5.34 -16.30 -3.26
CA GLY A 236 -3.96 -16.19 -2.82
C GLY A 236 -3.41 -17.57 -2.42
N ARG A 237 -2.16 -17.87 -2.79
CA ARG A 237 -1.51 -19.09 -2.27
C ARG A 237 -1.38 -18.97 -0.75
N PRO A 238 -1.75 -20.00 0.03
CA PRO A 238 -1.49 -20.01 1.46
C PRO A 238 -0.01 -19.70 1.74
N TYR A 239 0.25 -18.85 2.72
CA TYR A 239 1.60 -18.43 3.16
C TYR A 239 2.45 -17.68 2.11
N HIS A 240 1.87 -17.17 1.00
CA HIS A 240 2.55 -16.30 0.06
C HIS A 240 1.96 -14.87 0.08
N PRO A 241 2.33 -14.03 1.05
CA PRO A 241 1.81 -12.66 1.20
C PRO A 241 2.16 -11.74 0.01
N GLN A 242 3.09 -12.16 -0.84
CA GLN A 242 3.51 -11.40 -2.02
C GLN A 242 2.38 -11.20 -3.04
N THR A 243 1.38 -12.07 -3.05
CA THR A 243 0.26 -12.03 -4.01
C THR A 243 -0.67 -10.84 -3.76
N GLN A 244 -0.81 -10.39 -2.50
CA GLN A 244 -1.65 -9.26 -2.08
C GLN A 244 -0.87 -8.01 -1.63
N GLY A 245 0.44 -7.96 -1.85
CA GLY A 245 1.30 -6.85 -1.41
C GLY A 245 0.89 -5.45 -1.92
N LYS A 246 0.03 -5.37 -2.95
CA LYS A 246 -0.52 -4.10 -3.47
C LYS A 246 -1.67 -3.61 -2.60
N GLU A 247 -2.58 -4.50 -2.21
CA GLU A 247 -3.66 -4.21 -1.26
C GLU A 247 -3.09 -3.85 0.11
N GLU A 248 -2.11 -4.60 0.60
CA GLU A 248 -1.43 -4.30 1.86
C GLU A 248 -0.83 -2.88 1.85
N ARG A 249 -0.15 -2.50 0.76
CA ARG A 249 0.39 -1.15 0.60
C ARG A 249 -0.69 -0.09 0.51
N PHE A 250 -1.79 -0.37 -0.18
CA PHE A 250 -2.95 0.50 -0.24
C PHE A 250 -3.55 0.71 1.15
N HIS A 251 -3.80 -0.37 1.89
CA HIS A 251 -4.32 -0.35 3.25
C HIS A 251 -3.42 0.41 4.22
N ARG A 252 -2.10 0.24 4.12
CA ARG A 252 -1.13 1.02 4.91
C ARG A 252 -1.23 2.52 4.60
N THR A 253 -1.36 2.89 3.34
CA THR A 253 -1.52 4.29 2.94
C THR A 253 -2.83 4.87 3.46
N LEU A 254 -3.94 4.14 3.31
CA LEU A 254 -5.25 4.49 3.85
C LEU A 254 -5.21 4.68 5.36
N GLN A 255 -4.52 3.78 6.07
CA GLN A 255 -4.34 3.87 7.52
C GLN A 255 -3.70 5.20 7.92
N VAL A 256 -2.59 5.56 7.28
CA VAL A 256 -1.81 6.76 7.62
C VAL A 256 -2.54 8.05 7.20
N GLU A 257 -3.18 8.06 6.04
CA GLU A 257 -3.74 9.30 5.46
C GLU A 257 -5.18 9.57 5.88
N VAL A 258 -5.93 8.55 6.32
CA VAL A 258 -7.35 8.70 6.67
C VAL A 258 -7.64 8.22 8.08
N LEU A 259 -7.26 6.98 8.41
CA LEU A 259 -7.76 6.33 9.61
C LEU A 259 -7.04 6.74 10.90
N GLN A 260 -5.81 7.26 10.83
CA GLN A 260 -5.10 7.77 12.01
C GLN A 260 -5.69 9.06 12.57
N SER A 261 -6.26 9.89 11.72
CA SER A 261 -6.88 11.18 12.09
C SER A 261 -8.40 11.10 12.19
N ARG A 262 -8.96 9.90 12.36
CA ARG A 262 -10.41 9.73 12.54
C ARG A 262 -10.87 10.36 13.85
N SER A 263 -11.99 11.03 13.78
CA SER A 263 -12.79 11.49 14.93
C SER A 263 -14.09 10.66 14.99
N ASP A 264 -15.07 11.10 15.73
CA ASP A 264 -16.36 10.43 15.97
C ASP A 264 -17.24 10.30 14.70
N TRP A 265 -16.70 9.60 13.69
CA TRP A 265 -17.41 9.39 12.44
C TRP A 265 -18.47 8.30 12.56
N ASP A 266 -19.59 8.50 11.86
CA ASP A 266 -20.53 7.45 11.48
C ASP A 266 -20.15 6.83 10.12
N HIS A 267 -20.91 5.85 9.64
CA HIS A 267 -20.69 5.21 8.34
C HIS A 267 -20.72 6.21 7.16
N GLY A 268 -21.62 7.19 7.21
CA GLY A 268 -21.75 8.21 6.17
C GLY A 268 -20.53 9.11 6.10
N GLY A 269 -20.05 9.59 7.24
CA GLY A 269 -18.85 10.40 7.36
C GLY A 269 -17.60 9.67 6.89
N VAL A 270 -17.45 8.37 7.28
CA VAL A 270 -16.36 7.52 6.78
C VAL A 270 -16.41 7.39 5.26
N GLN A 271 -17.61 7.10 4.69
CA GLN A 271 -17.74 6.94 3.24
C GLN A 271 -17.40 8.20 2.48
N ALA A 272 -17.87 9.35 2.94
CA ALA A 272 -17.54 10.63 2.31
C ALA A 272 -16.03 10.88 2.31
N ARG A 273 -15.36 10.54 3.41
CA ARG A 273 -13.91 10.66 3.54
C ARG A 273 -13.16 9.68 2.64
N PHE A 274 -13.64 8.45 2.52
CA PHE A 274 -13.11 7.45 1.60
C PHE A 274 -13.23 7.90 0.15
N ASP A 275 -14.37 8.44 -0.25
CA ASP A 275 -14.59 8.93 -1.61
C ASP A 275 -13.65 10.09 -1.95
N GLN A 276 -13.51 11.07 -1.05
CA GLN A 276 -12.58 12.18 -1.20
C GLN A 276 -11.14 11.69 -1.33
N TRP A 277 -10.71 10.80 -0.43
CA TRP A 277 -9.36 10.27 -0.44
C TRP A 277 -9.08 9.41 -1.68
N ARG A 278 -10.05 8.60 -2.12
CA ARG A 278 -9.95 7.79 -3.34
C ARG A 278 -9.74 8.67 -4.59
N GLN A 279 -10.37 9.84 -4.66
CA GLN A 279 -10.10 10.80 -5.73
C GLN A 279 -8.65 11.30 -5.69
N VAL A 280 -8.15 11.67 -4.53
CA VAL A 280 -6.75 12.07 -4.36
C VAL A 280 -5.80 10.92 -4.73
N TYR A 281 -6.09 9.71 -4.26
CA TYR A 281 -5.28 8.52 -4.53
C TYR A 281 -5.18 8.23 -6.03
N ASN A 282 -6.30 8.26 -6.75
CA ASN A 282 -6.36 7.94 -8.17
C ASN A 282 -5.81 9.04 -9.07
N HIS A 283 -6.08 10.30 -8.78
CA HIS A 283 -5.84 11.41 -9.71
C HIS A 283 -4.71 12.36 -9.29
N GLN A 284 -4.23 12.30 -8.06
CA GLN A 284 -3.24 13.26 -7.57
C GLN A 284 -1.99 12.62 -6.98
N ARG A 285 -2.11 11.39 -6.43
CA ARG A 285 -1.01 10.73 -5.74
C ARG A 285 -0.03 10.10 -6.72
N PRO A 286 1.25 10.55 -6.77
CA PRO A 286 2.26 9.89 -7.58
C PRO A 286 2.61 8.51 -7.03
N HIS A 287 2.79 7.54 -7.91
CA HIS A 287 3.16 6.17 -7.54
C HIS A 287 4.54 5.81 -8.07
N GLN A 288 5.45 5.45 -7.19
CA GLN A 288 6.80 5.05 -7.56
C GLN A 288 6.80 3.83 -8.50
N ALA A 289 5.86 2.89 -8.29
CA ALA A 289 5.69 1.74 -9.16
C ALA A 289 5.25 2.10 -10.58
N LEU A 290 4.66 3.29 -10.78
CA LEU A 290 4.20 3.82 -12.06
C LEU A 290 5.12 4.93 -12.59
N CYS A 291 6.40 4.92 -12.24
CA CYS A 291 7.34 5.97 -12.60
C CYS A 291 6.87 7.37 -12.18
N MET A 292 6.27 7.49 -10.99
CA MET A 292 5.66 8.70 -10.43
C MET A 292 4.39 9.19 -11.16
N ALA A 293 3.85 8.44 -12.11
CA ALA A 293 2.53 8.72 -12.68
C ALA A 293 1.41 8.44 -11.66
N VAL A 294 0.25 9.02 -11.88
CA VAL A 294 -0.96 8.76 -11.10
C VAL A 294 -1.72 7.54 -11.64
N PRO A 295 -2.45 6.77 -10.81
CA PRO A 295 -3.20 5.60 -11.24
C PRO A 295 -4.14 5.85 -12.43
N ALA A 296 -4.84 6.98 -12.43
CA ALA A 296 -5.79 7.35 -13.47
C ALA A 296 -5.16 7.51 -14.86
N SER A 297 -3.85 7.81 -14.96
CA SER A 297 -3.17 7.92 -16.24
C SER A 297 -2.92 6.58 -16.94
N ARG A 298 -3.04 5.46 -16.21
CA ARG A 298 -2.83 4.09 -16.70
C ARG A 298 -4.09 3.23 -16.70
N TYR A 299 -5.18 3.73 -16.10
CA TYR A 299 -6.43 3.00 -16.04
C TYR A 299 -7.32 3.36 -17.23
N GLN A 300 -7.98 2.34 -17.77
CA GLN A 300 -9.03 2.46 -18.77
C GLN A 300 -10.23 1.61 -18.34
N ILE A 301 -11.45 2.10 -18.59
CA ILE A 301 -12.67 1.34 -18.33
C ILE A 301 -12.66 0.06 -19.18
N SER A 302 -13.11 -1.04 -18.60
CA SER A 302 -13.19 -2.31 -19.28
C SER A 302 -14.18 -2.26 -20.44
N ALA A 303 -13.80 -2.83 -21.58
CA ALA A 303 -14.72 -3.02 -22.71
C ALA A 303 -15.82 -4.05 -22.42
N ARG A 304 -15.65 -4.88 -21.39
CA ARG A 304 -16.64 -5.88 -20.97
C ARG A 304 -17.67 -5.22 -20.05
N SER A 305 -18.84 -4.85 -20.60
CA SER A 305 -19.93 -4.26 -19.82
C SER A 305 -20.57 -5.26 -18.85
N PHE A 306 -21.09 -4.74 -17.74
CA PHE A 306 -21.84 -5.56 -16.77
C PHE A 306 -23.24 -5.87 -17.30
N PRO A 307 -23.62 -7.16 -17.43
CA PRO A 307 -24.96 -7.55 -17.81
C PRO A 307 -25.91 -7.47 -16.61
N GLU A 308 -26.99 -6.73 -16.69
CA GLU A 308 -27.99 -6.65 -15.62
C GLU A 308 -28.73 -7.99 -15.40
N VAL A 309 -28.88 -8.76 -16.48
CA VAL A 309 -29.40 -10.13 -16.45
C VAL A 309 -28.28 -11.10 -16.77
N LEU A 310 -28.06 -12.06 -15.88
CA LEU A 310 -27.01 -13.07 -16.08
C LEU A 310 -27.33 -13.90 -17.36
N PRO A 311 -26.37 -14.11 -18.26
CA PRO A 311 -26.57 -14.94 -19.44
C PRO A 311 -26.94 -16.38 -19.06
N ALA A 312 -27.66 -17.05 -19.96
CA ALA A 312 -27.92 -18.48 -19.81
C ALA A 312 -26.59 -19.27 -19.77
N ILE A 313 -26.60 -20.39 -19.06
CA ILE A 313 -25.44 -21.28 -19.04
C ILE A 313 -25.59 -22.24 -20.22
N GLU A 314 -24.74 -22.06 -21.22
CA GLU A 314 -24.74 -22.88 -22.44
C GLU A 314 -23.39 -23.60 -22.58
N TYR A 315 -23.47 -24.84 -23.03
CA TYR A 315 -22.30 -25.67 -23.31
C TYR A 315 -22.38 -26.20 -24.75
N GLY A 316 -21.22 -26.42 -25.38
CA GLY A 316 -21.13 -26.98 -26.70
C GLY A 316 -21.81 -28.36 -26.78
N ARG A 317 -22.20 -28.79 -28.02
CA ARG A 317 -22.93 -30.03 -28.28
C ARG A 317 -22.19 -31.29 -27.82
N ASP A 318 -20.86 -31.25 -27.79
CA ASP A 318 -20.00 -32.37 -27.40
C ASP A 318 -19.73 -32.47 -25.90
N ALA A 319 -20.30 -31.55 -25.08
CA ALA A 319 -20.11 -31.56 -23.65
C ALA A 319 -21.10 -32.49 -22.96
N ILE A 320 -20.60 -33.33 -22.08
CA ILE A 320 -21.46 -34.13 -21.18
C ILE A 320 -21.92 -33.27 -20.04
N ILE A 321 -23.21 -32.96 -20.00
CA ILE A 321 -23.78 -32.06 -18.97
C ILE A 321 -24.28 -32.87 -17.78
N ARG A 322 -23.95 -32.42 -16.56
CA ARG A 322 -24.50 -32.97 -15.32
C ARG A 322 -24.99 -31.82 -14.43
N LYS A 323 -26.15 -32.00 -13.82
CA LYS A 323 -26.67 -31.08 -12.81
C LYS A 323 -26.04 -31.39 -11.46
N VAL A 324 -25.51 -30.37 -10.79
CA VAL A 324 -24.96 -30.52 -9.44
C VAL A 324 -26.12 -30.72 -8.45
N GLN A 325 -26.09 -31.85 -7.76
CA GLN A 325 -27.10 -32.28 -6.78
C GLN A 325 -26.82 -31.70 -5.38
N ASP A 326 -27.62 -32.10 -4.41
CA ASP A 326 -27.41 -31.77 -3.02
C ASP A 326 -26.00 -32.15 -2.53
N HIS A 327 -25.48 -31.36 -1.59
CA HIS A 327 -24.12 -31.49 -1.08
C HIS A 327 -23.00 -31.27 -2.13
N GLY A 328 -23.32 -30.69 -3.30
CA GLY A 328 -22.34 -30.38 -4.33
C GLY A 328 -21.85 -31.59 -5.10
N ARG A 329 -22.68 -32.61 -5.27
CA ARG A 329 -22.33 -33.89 -5.91
C ARG A 329 -22.79 -33.94 -7.36
N ILE A 330 -22.03 -34.64 -8.21
CA ILE A 330 -22.44 -35.06 -9.56
C ILE A 330 -22.29 -36.57 -9.70
N SER A 331 -23.20 -37.20 -10.44
CA SER A 331 -23.11 -38.62 -10.82
C SER A 331 -22.56 -38.72 -12.23
N PHE A 332 -21.48 -39.50 -12.41
CA PHE A 332 -20.85 -39.73 -13.71
C PHE A 332 -20.20 -41.12 -13.75
N HIS A 333 -20.42 -41.89 -14.83
CA HIS A 333 -19.95 -43.26 -14.97
C HIS A 333 -20.26 -44.16 -13.77
N GLN A 334 -21.50 -44.09 -13.26
CA GLN A 334 -21.97 -44.87 -12.08
C GLN A 334 -21.22 -44.51 -10.77
N ARG A 335 -20.52 -43.39 -10.73
CA ARG A 335 -19.77 -42.91 -9.57
C ARG A 335 -20.27 -41.51 -9.15
N VAL A 336 -20.01 -41.15 -7.90
CA VAL A 336 -20.37 -39.86 -7.33
C VAL A 336 -19.12 -39.07 -7.03
N PHE A 337 -19.01 -37.87 -7.60
CA PHE A 337 -17.90 -36.95 -7.35
C PHE A 337 -18.40 -35.72 -6.61
N ARG A 338 -17.64 -35.25 -5.65
CA ARG A 338 -17.92 -34.03 -4.92
C ARG A 338 -17.22 -32.84 -5.57
N LEU A 339 -17.97 -31.80 -5.90
CA LEU A 339 -17.44 -30.52 -6.40
C LEU A 339 -17.46 -29.47 -5.26
N SER A 340 -18.52 -28.68 -5.20
CA SER A 340 -18.77 -27.74 -4.09
C SER A 340 -20.28 -27.50 -3.97
N LYS A 341 -20.76 -27.31 -2.74
CA LYS A 341 -22.15 -26.96 -2.44
C LYS A 341 -22.59 -25.67 -3.15
N ALA A 342 -21.66 -24.76 -3.42
CA ALA A 342 -21.94 -23.50 -4.07
C ALA A 342 -22.50 -23.65 -5.49
N PHE A 343 -22.25 -24.77 -6.17
CA PHE A 343 -22.78 -25.06 -7.51
C PHE A 343 -24.12 -25.79 -7.49
N ARG A 344 -24.72 -26.07 -6.33
CA ARG A 344 -25.99 -26.79 -6.25
C ARG A 344 -27.03 -26.21 -7.21
N GLY A 345 -27.69 -27.10 -7.98
CA GLY A 345 -28.73 -26.73 -8.92
C GLY A 345 -28.25 -26.26 -10.28
N TYR A 346 -26.96 -25.94 -10.43
CA TYR A 346 -26.37 -25.51 -11.68
C TYR A 346 -25.91 -26.69 -12.55
N PRO A 347 -25.98 -26.57 -13.90
CA PRO A 347 -25.36 -27.51 -14.81
C PRO A 347 -23.85 -27.27 -14.89
N VAL A 348 -23.08 -28.35 -14.97
CA VAL A 348 -21.65 -28.35 -15.23
C VAL A 348 -21.35 -29.24 -16.46
N ALA A 349 -20.30 -28.92 -17.22
CA ALA A 349 -19.88 -29.70 -18.34
C ALA A 349 -18.65 -30.54 -18.02
N LEU A 350 -18.63 -31.80 -18.44
CA LEU A 350 -17.47 -32.66 -18.34
C LEU A 350 -16.84 -32.79 -19.73
N ARG A 351 -15.53 -32.63 -19.77
CA ARG A 351 -14.72 -32.78 -20.98
C ARG A 351 -13.61 -33.80 -20.77
N PRO A 352 -13.40 -34.73 -21.70
CA PRO A 352 -12.29 -35.66 -21.54
C PRO A 352 -10.96 -34.94 -21.64
N THR A 353 -9.95 -35.46 -20.96
CA THR A 353 -8.56 -35.02 -21.10
C THR A 353 -7.80 -35.99 -22.02
N LEU A 354 -6.53 -35.70 -22.30
CA LEU A 354 -5.64 -36.62 -23.02
C LEU A 354 -5.34 -37.89 -22.22
N THR A 355 -5.58 -37.88 -20.89
CA THR A 355 -5.38 -39.04 -20.02
C THR A 355 -6.70 -39.81 -19.93
N ASP A 356 -6.69 -41.07 -20.36
CA ASP A 356 -7.87 -41.92 -20.25
C ASP A 356 -8.43 -41.98 -18.84
N GLY A 357 -9.77 -41.87 -18.74
CA GLY A 357 -10.49 -41.86 -17.47
C GLY A 357 -10.43 -40.56 -16.68
N VAL A 358 -9.63 -39.57 -17.09
CA VAL A 358 -9.54 -38.27 -16.43
C VAL A 358 -10.39 -37.22 -17.15
N TRP A 359 -11.23 -36.52 -16.40
CA TRP A 359 -12.18 -35.55 -16.93
C TRP A 359 -12.01 -34.20 -16.26
N GLU A 360 -12.10 -33.14 -17.01
CA GLU A 360 -12.19 -31.78 -16.51
C GLU A 360 -13.66 -31.36 -16.35
N VAL A 361 -13.95 -30.73 -15.25
CA VAL A 361 -15.29 -30.19 -14.94
C VAL A 361 -15.28 -28.68 -15.15
N TYR A 362 -16.19 -28.23 -16.01
CA TYR A 362 -16.33 -26.81 -16.35
C TYR A 362 -17.63 -26.25 -15.81
N PHE A 363 -17.56 -25.04 -15.27
CA PHE A 363 -18.73 -24.21 -15.00
C PHE A 363 -18.65 -22.93 -15.83
N CYS A 364 -19.63 -22.73 -16.71
CA CYS A 364 -19.52 -21.77 -17.82
C CYS A 364 -18.22 -22.01 -18.62
N ALA A 365 -17.36 -21.00 -18.72
CA ALA A 365 -16.07 -21.12 -19.41
C ALA A 365 -14.91 -21.54 -18.50
N HIS A 366 -15.14 -21.72 -17.20
CA HIS A 366 -14.10 -21.91 -16.20
C HIS A 366 -13.95 -23.38 -15.80
N ARG A 367 -12.72 -23.89 -15.82
CA ARG A 367 -12.41 -25.20 -15.23
C ARG A 367 -12.46 -25.07 -13.71
N ILE A 368 -13.35 -25.83 -13.06
CA ILE A 368 -13.58 -25.77 -11.61
C ILE A 368 -13.02 -26.99 -10.85
N ALA A 369 -12.87 -28.12 -11.55
CA ALA A 369 -12.33 -29.35 -10.97
C ALA A 369 -11.75 -30.26 -12.04
N GLN A 370 -11.01 -31.28 -11.61
CA GLN A 370 -10.62 -32.44 -12.40
C GLN A 370 -11.02 -33.68 -11.61
N ILE A 371 -11.62 -34.66 -12.29
CA ILE A 371 -12.06 -35.92 -11.70
C ILE A 371 -11.41 -37.09 -12.42
N ASP A 372 -11.07 -38.14 -11.68
CA ASP A 372 -10.58 -39.41 -12.23
C ASP A 372 -11.68 -40.46 -12.09
N ALA A 373 -12.25 -40.89 -13.23
CA ALA A 373 -13.28 -41.88 -13.24
C ALA A 373 -12.75 -43.33 -13.01
N ARG A 374 -11.46 -43.55 -12.95
CA ARG A 374 -10.83 -44.87 -12.68
C ARG A 374 -10.72 -45.13 -11.16
N HIS A 375 -10.56 -44.08 -10.34
CA HIS A 375 -10.36 -44.20 -8.91
C HIS A 375 -11.54 -43.58 -8.13
N CYS A 376 -11.98 -44.28 -7.07
CA CYS A 376 -12.88 -43.69 -6.08
C CYS A 376 -12.08 -42.77 -5.15
N ILE A 377 -12.60 -41.61 -4.85
CA ILE A 377 -12.19 -40.81 -3.68
C ILE A 377 -13.14 -41.13 -2.55
#